data_90415e9fac468426af65e93331286447
#
_entry.id   90415e9fac468426af65e93331286447
#
_cell.length_a   1.000
_cell.length_b   1.000
_cell.length_c   1.000
_cell.angle_alpha   90.00
_cell.angle_beta   90.00
_cell.angle_gamma   90.00
#
_symmetry.space_group_name_H-M   'P 1'
#
loop_
_entity.id
_entity.type
_entity.pdbx_description
1 polymer ?
#
loop_
_entity_poly.entity_id
_entity_poly.type
_entity_poly.pdbx_seq_one_letter_code
_entity_poly.pdbx_strand_id
1 'polypeptide(L)'
;CFVMMNEEIQALARSAGLQVMHPPIELRERLGSKIVMTRLADDAGIPSVPNTIGRAVSYDELLALAQDAGLGDDLVISIAYGNAGSGTFFVHGQQDWDQHAGNLVGQELKVMKRIRNVEVCLEGAVTRHGTVVGPAMTSLVGYSELTPSRGSWCGNDIWHEVLPPAQTRA
;
A
#
# COMPACT_ATOMS: atom_id res chain seq x y z
N CYS A 1 -10.26 6.61 18.79
CA CYS A 1 -10.85 7.20 17.60
C CYS A 1 -9.83 7.17 16.47
N PHE A 2 -10.16 6.53 15.34
CA PHE A 2 -9.31 6.51 14.16
C PHE A 2 -9.75 7.65 13.25
N VAL A 3 -8.94 8.67 13.14
CA VAL A 3 -9.16 9.80 12.23
C VAL A 3 -7.95 9.95 11.33
N MET A 4 -8.19 10.38 10.11
CA MET A 4 -7.12 10.81 9.21
C MET A 4 -6.59 12.14 9.75
N MET A 5 -5.55 12.06 10.58
CA MET A 5 -4.97 13.22 11.25
C MET A 5 -4.37 14.19 10.23
N ASN A 6 -4.72 15.45 10.35
CA ASN A 6 -4.18 16.58 9.60
C ASN A 6 -3.93 17.75 10.56
N GLU A 7 -3.40 18.85 10.06
CA GLU A 7 -3.09 20.03 10.89
C GLU A 7 -4.32 20.61 11.59
N GLU A 8 -5.46 20.66 10.90
CA GLU A 8 -6.72 21.18 11.44
C GLU A 8 -7.21 20.33 12.62
N ILE A 9 -7.27 19.01 12.43
CA ILE A 9 -7.68 18.05 13.47
C ILE A 9 -6.70 18.08 14.64
N GLN A 10 -5.41 18.22 14.38
CA GLN A 10 -4.39 18.35 15.42
C GLN A 10 -4.57 19.63 16.22
N ALA A 11 -4.86 20.75 15.57
CA ALA A 11 -5.14 22.03 16.24
C ALA A 11 -6.40 21.93 17.09
N LEU A 12 -7.46 21.33 16.57
CA LEU A 12 -8.71 21.10 17.30
C LEU A 12 -8.50 20.21 18.53
N ALA A 13 -7.76 19.11 18.38
CA ALA A 13 -7.42 18.23 19.50
C ALA A 13 -6.65 18.97 20.61
N ARG A 14 -5.67 19.79 20.24
CA ARG A 14 -4.92 20.63 21.19
C ARG A 14 -5.83 21.62 21.91
N SER A 15 -6.73 22.31 21.18
CA SER A 15 -7.67 23.26 21.79
C SER A 15 -8.65 22.58 22.74
N ALA A 16 -8.97 21.33 22.52
CA ALA A 16 -9.81 20.52 23.39
C ALA A 16 -9.04 19.84 24.54
N GLY A 17 -7.75 20.12 24.71
CA GLY A 17 -6.91 19.50 25.74
C GLY A 17 -6.66 18.01 25.57
N LEU A 18 -6.85 17.48 24.34
CA LEU A 18 -6.65 16.06 24.04
C LEU A 18 -5.16 15.77 23.76
N GLN A 19 -4.66 14.70 24.36
CA GLN A 19 -3.35 14.17 24.01
C GLN A 19 -3.47 13.34 22.72
N VAL A 20 -2.74 13.75 21.69
CA VAL A 20 -2.72 13.05 20.41
C VAL A 20 -1.55 12.06 20.36
N MET A 21 -1.85 10.78 20.22
CA MET A 21 -0.86 9.73 19.99
C MET A 21 -0.72 9.49 18.47
N HIS A 22 0.06 10.35 17.84
CA HIS A 22 0.24 10.32 16.39
C HIS A 22 1.64 10.91 16.06
N PRO A 23 2.33 10.40 15.03
CA PRO A 23 3.57 11.02 14.58
C PRO A 23 3.32 12.44 14.05
N PRO A 24 4.36 13.29 13.96
CA PRO A 24 4.24 14.59 13.30
C PRO A 24 3.57 14.47 11.94
N ILE A 25 2.73 15.45 11.59
CA ILE A 25 1.94 15.40 10.34
C ILE A 25 2.86 15.25 9.10
N GLU A 26 3.94 16.00 9.05
CA GLU A 26 4.93 15.94 7.97
C GLU A 26 5.52 14.54 7.81
N LEU A 27 5.83 13.87 8.94
CA LEU A 27 6.32 12.50 8.91
C LEU A 27 5.25 11.53 8.40
N ARG A 28 4.00 11.69 8.85
CA ARG A 28 2.88 10.88 8.37
C ARG A 28 2.65 11.05 6.87
N GLU A 29 2.66 12.28 6.38
CA GLU A 29 2.48 12.56 4.94
C GLU A 29 3.61 11.95 4.12
N ARG A 30 4.84 12.12 4.55
CA ARG A 30 6.00 11.50 3.92
C ARG A 30 5.89 9.98 3.88
N LEU A 31 5.59 9.33 5.00
CA LEU A 31 5.45 7.87 5.10
C LEU A 31 4.14 7.35 4.49
N GLY A 32 3.16 8.21 4.24
CA GLY A 32 1.94 7.88 3.50
C GLY A 32 2.17 7.65 2.00
N SER A 33 3.30 8.12 1.45
CA SER A 33 3.66 7.89 0.06
C SER A 33 4.19 6.48 -0.16
N LYS A 34 3.48 5.68 -0.98
CA LYS A 34 3.92 4.33 -1.37
C LYS A 34 5.29 4.34 -2.07
N ILE A 35 5.60 5.41 -2.81
CA ILE A 35 6.88 5.58 -3.50
C ILE A 35 8.00 5.82 -2.49
N VAL A 36 7.81 6.75 -1.56
CA VAL A 36 8.80 7.06 -0.53
C VAL A 36 9.04 5.83 0.37
N MET A 37 7.97 5.16 0.79
CA MET A 37 8.09 3.95 1.62
C MET A 37 8.82 2.81 0.90
N THR A 38 8.61 2.65 -0.40
CA THR A 38 9.33 1.65 -1.18
C THR A 38 10.83 1.95 -1.20
N ARG A 39 11.21 3.19 -1.50
CA ARG A 39 12.62 3.62 -1.49
C ARG A 39 13.28 3.43 -0.12
N LEU A 40 12.58 3.83 0.94
CA LEU A 40 13.09 3.65 2.31
C LEU A 40 13.26 2.16 2.68
N ALA A 41 12.36 1.29 2.22
CA ALA A 41 12.46 -0.13 2.44
C ALA A 41 13.65 -0.74 1.67
N ASP A 42 13.83 -0.34 0.40
CA ASP A 42 14.95 -0.77 -0.43
C ASP A 42 16.30 -0.31 0.16
N ASP A 43 16.39 0.96 0.59
CA ASP A 43 17.58 1.52 1.24
C ASP A 43 17.92 0.79 2.56
N ALA A 44 16.89 0.34 3.29
CA ALA A 44 17.04 -0.43 4.52
C ALA A 44 17.26 -1.94 4.29
N GLY A 45 17.27 -2.41 3.04
CA GLY A 45 17.42 -3.83 2.70
C GLY A 45 16.22 -4.69 3.12
N ILE A 46 15.04 -4.09 3.27
CA ILE A 46 13.81 -4.82 3.67
C ILE A 46 13.22 -5.50 2.42
N PRO A 47 13.05 -6.84 2.43
CA PRO A 47 12.44 -7.54 1.31
C PRO A 47 11.02 -7.03 1.03
N SER A 48 10.72 -6.76 -0.24
CA SER A 48 9.40 -6.36 -0.69
C SER A 48 8.97 -7.18 -1.91
N VAL A 49 7.70 -7.02 -2.31
CA VAL A 49 7.22 -7.58 -3.58
C VAL A 49 8.13 -7.08 -4.71
N PRO A 50 8.53 -7.95 -5.69
CA PRO A 50 9.30 -7.49 -6.83
C PRO A 50 8.65 -6.29 -7.49
N ASN A 51 9.40 -5.19 -7.59
CA ASN A 51 8.87 -3.91 -8.05
C ASN A 51 9.94 -3.04 -8.70
N THR A 52 9.48 -2.01 -9.39
CA THR A 52 10.29 -0.89 -9.85
C THR A 52 9.52 0.41 -9.73
N ILE A 53 10.22 1.53 -9.70
CA ILE A 53 9.62 2.86 -9.66
C ILE A 53 10.02 3.59 -10.93
N GLY A 54 9.03 4.14 -11.64
CA GLY A 54 9.26 4.87 -12.87
C GLY A 54 8.04 5.63 -13.35
N ARG A 55 8.12 6.15 -14.57
CA ARG A 55 7.03 6.85 -15.26
C ARG A 55 6.76 6.16 -16.58
N ALA A 56 5.53 6.15 -17.01
CA ALA A 56 5.11 5.67 -18.31
C ALA A 56 4.01 6.57 -18.86
N VAL A 57 4.05 6.85 -20.15
CA VAL A 57 2.99 7.61 -20.85
C VAL A 57 2.19 6.72 -21.80
N SER A 58 2.64 5.46 -21.99
CA SER A 58 1.97 4.45 -22.80
C SER A 58 2.11 3.06 -22.15
N TYR A 59 1.29 2.11 -22.64
CA TYR A 59 1.41 0.71 -22.22
C TYR A 59 2.76 0.11 -22.60
N ASP A 60 3.30 0.44 -23.76
CA ASP A 60 4.59 -0.06 -24.23
C ASP A 60 5.73 0.41 -23.31
N GLU A 61 5.70 1.67 -22.86
CA GLU A 61 6.68 2.18 -21.88
C GLU A 61 6.53 1.49 -20.51
N LEU A 62 5.29 1.27 -20.05
CA LEU A 62 5.04 0.52 -18.83
C LEU A 62 5.61 -0.91 -18.94
N LEU A 63 5.35 -1.58 -20.06
CA LEU A 63 5.81 -2.94 -20.28
C LEU A 63 7.34 -3.01 -20.35
N ALA A 64 7.98 -2.06 -21.04
CA ALA A 64 9.45 -1.96 -21.08
C ALA A 64 10.02 -1.79 -19.65
N LEU A 65 9.47 -0.87 -18.86
CA LEU A 65 9.86 -0.66 -17.47
C LEU A 65 9.72 -1.93 -16.61
N ALA A 66 8.63 -2.68 -16.80
CA ALA A 66 8.38 -3.93 -16.10
C ALA A 66 9.32 -5.05 -16.53
N GLN A 67 9.61 -5.17 -17.83
CA GLN A 67 10.52 -6.16 -18.38
C GLN A 67 11.96 -5.94 -17.92
N ASP A 68 12.43 -4.70 -17.93
CA ASP A 68 13.78 -4.33 -17.44
C ASP A 68 13.97 -4.73 -15.97
N ALA A 69 12.90 -4.70 -15.19
CA ALA A 69 12.89 -5.12 -13.80
C ALA A 69 12.50 -6.61 -13.58
N GLY A 70 12.26 -7.38 -14.63
CA GLY A 70 11.90 -8.81 -14.56
C GLY A 70 10.52 -9.09 -13.95
N LEU A 71 9.57 -8.17 -14.06
CA LEU A 71 8.25 -8.29 -13.41
C LEU A 71 7.22 -9.08 -14.22
N GLY A 72 7.45 -9.26 -15.53
CA GLY A 72 6.48 -9.86 -16.46
C GLY A 72 5.40 -8.85 -16.89
N ASP A 73 4.21 -9.35 -17.26
CA ASP A 73 3.12 -8.59 -17.85
C ASP A 73 1.82 -8.54 -17.01
N ASP A 74 1.72 -9.36 -15.95
CA ASP A 74 0.59 -9.28 -14.98
C ASP A 74 1.02 -8.36 -13.82
N LEU A 75 0.61 -7.10 -13.91
CA LEU A 75 1.16 -6.02 -13.10
C LEU A 75 0.12 -5.45 -12.12
N VAL A 76 0.64 -4.98 -10.99
CA VAL A 76 -0.08 -4.11 -10.05
C VAL A 76 0.65 -2.78 -9.98
N ILE A 77 -0.07 -1.70 -10.26
CA ILE A 77 0.50 -0.35 -10.30
C ILE A 77 -0.08 0.45 -9.15
N SER A 78 0.77 1.15 -8.43
CA SER A 78 0.33 2.09 -7.40
C SER A 78 0.87 3.49 -7.67
N ILE A 79 0.01 4.48 -7.48
CA ILE A 79 0.41 5.89 -7.38
C ILE A 79 0.88 6.20 -5.96
N ALA A 80 1.55 7.34 -5.78
CA ALA A 80 2.15 7.72 -4.50
C ALA A 80 1.16 7.68 -3.33
N TYR A 81 -0.04 8.22 -3.53
CA TYR A 81 -1.08 8.33 -2.50
C TYR A 81 -2.37 7.65 -2.95
N GLY A 82 -3.07 7.06 -2.01
CA GLY A 82 -4.36 6.42 -2.20
C GLY A 82 -4.72 5.56 -1.00
N ASN A 83 -5.95 5.68 -0.51
CA ASN A 83 -6.46 4.95 0.64
C ASN A 83 -7.37 3.80 0.19
N ALA A 84 -7.39 2.71 0.95
CA ALA A 84 -8.26 1.57 0.75
C ALA A 84 -8.29 1.04 -0.69
N GLY A 85 -7.13 1.05 -1.38
CA GLY A 85 -7.01 0.55 -2.75
C GLY A 85 -7.31 1.57 -3.86
N SER A 86 -7.77 2.80 -3.55
CA SER A 86 -8.13 3.80 -4.56
C SER A 86 -6.97 4.23 -5.48
N GLY A 87 -5.74 4.01 -5.07
CA GLY A 87 -4.54 4.29 -5.87
C GLY A 87 -3.83 3.03 -6.34
N THR A 88 -4.54 1.91 -6.50
CA THR A 88 -3.99 0.62 -6.93
C THR A 88 -4.75 0.13 -8.15
N PHE A 89 -4.02 -0.19 -9.21
CA PHE A 89 -4.55 -0.56 -10.52
C PHE A 89 -3.95 -1.88 -10.98
N PHE A 90 -4.76 -2.73 -11.59
CA PHE A 90 -4.34 -4.00 -12.17
C PHE A 90 -4.24 -3.84 -13.67
N VAL A 91 -3.09 -4.16 -14.25
CA VAL A 91 -2.82 -4.01 -15.68
C VAL A 91 -2.20 -5.30 -16.20
N HIS A 92 -2.91 -5.98 -17.09
CA HIS A 92 -2.47 -7.19 -17.77
C HIS A 92 -2.36 -7.01 -19.29
N GLY A 93 -2.83 -5.89 -19.83
CA GLY A 93 -2.81 -5.60 -21.27
C GLY A 93 -3.16 -4.16 -21.58
N GLN A 94 -3.11 -3.83 -22.87
CA GLN A 94 -3.40 -2.49 -23.39
C GLN A 94 -4.77 -1.97 -22.91
N GLN A 95 -5.80 -2.83 -22.91
CA GLN A 95 -7.15 -2.42 -22.52
C GLN A 95 -7.22 -1.95 -21.07
N ASP A 96 -6.53 -2.64 -20.15
CA ASP A 96 -6.47 -2.23 -18.73
C ASP A 96 -5.73 -0.91 -18.57
N TRP A 97 -4.63 -0.75 -19.33
CA TRP A 97 -3.90 0.52 -19.35
C TRP A 97 -4.79 1.67 -19.82
N ASP A 98 -5.48 1.53 -20.92
CA ASP A 98 -6.34 2.58 -21.51
C ASP A 98 -7.44 3.00 -20.52
N GLN A 99 -8.00 2.04 -19.78
CA GLN A 99 -9.00 2.30 -18.74
C GLN A 99 -8.44 3.16 -17.60
N HIS A 100 -7.15 3.01 -17.27
CA HIS A 100 -6.53 3.64 -16.10
C HIS A 100 -5.55 4.77 -16.45
N ALA A 101 -5.25 5.00 -17.72
CA ALA A 101 -4.24 5.96 -18.19
C ALA A 101 -4.45 7.36 -17.61
N GLY A 102 -5.70 7.82 -17.48
CA GLY A 102 -6.02 9.12 -16.89
C GLY A 102 -5.55 9.30 -15.43
N ASN A 103 -5.34 8.19 -14.71
CA ASN A 103 -4.84 8.20 -13.33
C ASN A 103 -3.32 7.95 -13.24
N LEU A 104 -2.72 7.41 -14.29
CA LEU A 104 -1.34 6.91 -14.28
C LEU A 104 -0.37 7.84 -14.99
N VAL A 105 -0.78 8.39 -16.13
CA VAL A 105 0.07 9.25 -16.96
C VAL A 105 0.48 10.51 -16.20
N GLY A 106 1.77 10.84 -16.31
CA GLY A 106 2.36 12.03 -15.67
C GLY A 106 2.76 11.85 -14.22
N GLN A 107 2.39 10.72 -13.60
CA GLN A 107 2.76 10.40 -12.22
C GLN A 107 4.00 9.50 -12.13
N GLU A 108 4.65 9.52 -10.99
CA GLU A 108 5.61 8.48 -10.63
C GLU A 108 4.84 7.28 -10.10
N LEU A 109 5.13 6.10 -10.64
CA LEU A 109 4.41 4.86 -10.43
C LEU A 109 5.30 3.86 -9.70
N LYS A 110 4.73 3.14 -8.74
CA LYS A 110 5.29 1.89 -8.26
C LYS A 110 4.68 0.77 -9.10
N VAL A 111 5.49 0.10 -9.91
CA VAL A 111 5.10 -1.03 -10.76
C VAL A 111 5.55 -2.31 -10.08
N MET A 112 4.63 -3.23 -9.83
CA MET A 112 4.87 -4.47 -9.10
C MET A 112 4.43 -5.67 -9.93
N LYS A 113 5.15 -6.78 -9.76
CA LYS A 113 4.65 -8.08 -10.17
C LYS A 113 3.40 -8.42 -9.36
N ARG A 114 2.35 -8.89 -10.03
CA ARG A 114 1.17 -9.35 -9.32
C ARG A 114 1.45 -10.68 -8.61
N ILE A 115 1.25 -10.70 -7.29
CA ILE A 115 1.31 -11.91 -6.48
C ILE A 115 -0.13 -12.40 -6.27
N ARG A 116 -0.35 -13.69 -6.57
CA ARG A 116 -1.65 -14.34 -6.35
C ARG A 116 -1.54 -15.23 -5.12
N ASN A 117 -1.95 -14.73 -3.98
CA ASN A 117 -1.85 -15.39 -2.69
C ASN A 117 -3.00 -14.96 -1.77
N VAL A 118 -2.99 -15.45 -0.55
CA VAL A 118 -3.83 -14.92 0.53
C VAL A 118 -3.18 -13.62 1.04
N GLU A 119 -3.96 -12.55 1.08
CA GLU A 119 -3.49 -11.27 1.58
C GLU A 119 -3.51 -11.25 3.10
N VAL A 120 -2.37 -10.90 3.69
CA VAL A 120 -2.17 -10.85 5.14
C VAL A 120 -1.78 -9.45 5.53
N CYS A 121 -2.32 -8.97 6.64
CA CYS A 121 -1.85 -7.75 7.26
C CYS A 121 -1.41 -7.98 8.71
N LEU A 122 -0.51 -7.12 9.16
CA LEU A 122 -0.04 -7.02 10.54
C LEU A 122 -0.21 -5.57 10.98
N GLU A 123 -0.79 -5.36 12.14
CA GLU A 123 -0.77 -4.06 12.79
C GLU A 123 0.36 -4.01 13.81
N GLY A 124 1.00 -2.86 13.92
CA GLY A 124 2.07 -2.67 14.87
C GLY A 124 2.25 -1.23 15.29
N ALA A 125 2.94 -1.03 16.39
CA ALA A 125 3.31 0.27 16.91
C ALA A 125 4.81 0.33 17.21
N VAL A 126 5.50 1.29 16.62
CA VAL A 126 6.90 1.59 16.95
C VAL A 126 6.90 2.58 18.12
N THR A 127 7.55 2.21 19.20
CA THR A 127 7.65 3.02 20.42
C THR A 127 9.11 3.22 20.81
N ARG A 128 9.37 4.14 21.74
CA ARG A 128 10.71 4.33 22.34
C ARG A 128 11.24 3.10 23.09
N HIS A 129 10.37 2.13 23.38
CA HIS A 129 10.73 0.92 24.13
C HIS A 129 10.82 -0.34 23.23
N GLY A 130 10.61 -0.18 21.93
CA GLY A 130 10.61 -1.25 20.94
C GLY A 130 9.35 -1.26 20.09
N THR A 131 9.23 -2.28 19.24
CA THR A 131 8.09 -2.48 18.35
C THR A 131 7.14 -3.51 18.95
N VAL A 132 5.87 -3.17 19.01
CA VAL A 132 4.78 -4.08 19.36
C VAL A 132 4.07 -4.48 18.08
N VAL A 133 3.89 -5.78 17.88
CA VAL A 133 3.23 -6.33 16.70
C VAL A 133 1.99 -7.12 17.15
N GLY A 134 0.87 -6.88 16.49
CA GLY A 134 -0.38 -7.62 16.68
C GLY A 134 -0.40 -8.96 15.96
N PRO A 135 -1.49 -9.73 16.07
CA PRO A 135 -1.65 -10.97 15.34
C PRO A 135 -1.73 -10.73 13.83
N ALA A 136 -1.32 -11.75 13.06
CA ALA A 136 -1.56 -11.75 11.63
C ALA A 136 -3.06 -11.89 11.34
N MET A 137 -3.56 -11.11 10.40
CA MET A 137 -4.95 -11.08 9.99
C MET A 137 -5.05 -11.32 8.48
N THR A 138 -6.10 -11.98 8.03
CA THR A 138 -6.42 -12.04 6.60
C THR A 138 -7.03 -10.71 6.17
N SER A 139 -6.48 -10.07 5.14
CA SER A 139 -7.09 -8.90 4.52
C SER A 139 -8.19 -9.33 3.55
N LEU A 140 -9.37 -8.77 3.71
CA LEU A 140 -10.49 -8.94 2.78
C LEU A 140 -10.40 -7.86 1.71
N VAL A 141 -9.99 -8.22 0.50
CA VAL A 141 -9.75 -7.26 -0.60
C VAL A 141 -10.53 -7.67 -1.83
N GLY A 142 -11.24 -6.70 -2.42
CA GLY A 142 -11.93 -6.88 -3.70
C GLY A 142 -13.13 -7.82 -3.67
N TYR A 143 -13.77 -7.99 -2.54
CA TYR A 143 -15.01 -8.78 -2.44
C TYR A 143 -16.14 -8.04 -3.17
N SER A 144 -16.63 -8.63 -4.25
CA SER A 144 -17.63 -8.01 -5.15
C SER A 144 -18.94 -7.63 -4.46
N GLU A 145 -19.26 -8.31 -3.36
CA GLU A 145 -20.44 -8.03 -2.52
C GLU A 145 -20.28 -6.74 -1.70
N LEU A 146 -19.04 -6.29 -1.47
CA LEU A 146 -18.72 -5.16 -0.61
C LEU A 146 -18.17 -3.95 -1.39
N THR A 147 -17.61 -4.18 -2.57
CA THR A 147 -16.96 -3.11 -3.36
C THR A 147 -16.96 -3.41 -4.86
N PRO A 148 -17.18 -2.42 -5.73
CA PRO A 148 -16.96 -2.58 -7.17
C PRO A 148 -15.49 -2.61 -7.56
N SER A 149 -14.58 -2.24 -6.67
CA SER A 149 -13.15 -2.13 -6.97
C SER A 149 -12.38 -3.36 -6.50
N ARG A 150 -11.73 -4.04 -7.44
CA ARG A 150 -10.94 -5.25 -7.21
C ARG A 150 -9.79 -5.08 -6.20
N GLY A 151 -9.25 -3.88 -6.05
CA GLY A 151 -8.16 -3.58 -5.14
C GLY A 151 -8.60 -2.93 -3.83
N SER A 152 -9.91 -2.77 -3.59
CA SER A 152 -10.39 -2.13 -2.38
C SER A 152 -10.33 -3.05 -1.18
N TRP A 153 -9.77 -2.52 -0.11
CA TRP A 153 -9.82 -3.16 1.20
C TRP A 153 -11.23 -3.08 1.78
N CYS A 154 -11.75 -4.23 2.23
CA CYS A 154 -13.11 -4.39 2.76
C CYS A 154 -13.13 -4.72 4.25
N GLY A 155 -11.97 -4.99 4.85
CA GLY A 155 -11.85 -5.35 6.25
C GLY A 155 -10.77 -6.41 6.50
N ASN A 156 -10.72 -6.92 7.72
CA ASN A 156 -9.81 -7.98 8.11
C ASN A 156 -10.58 -9.10 8.82
N ASP A 157 -10.14 -10.33 8.61
CA ASP A 157 -10.58 -11.50 9.37
C ASP A 157 -9.45 -11.93 10.32
N ILE A 158 -9.75 -11.96 11.61
CA ILE A 158 -8.81 -12.32 12.68
C ILE A 158 -9.01 -13.75 13.20
N TRP A 159 -10.00 -14.48 12.69
CA TRP A 159 -10.37 -15.80 13.20
C TRP A 159 -9.66 -16.97 12.54
N HIS A 160 -9.01 -16.75 11.41
CA HIS A 160 -8.26 -17.79 10.71
C HIS A 160 -6.77 -17.72 11.02
N GLU A 161 -6.17 -18.86 11.33
CA GLU A 161 -4.72 -18.99 11.38
C GLU A 161 -4.16 -18.82 9.95
N VAL A 162 -3.66 -17.63 9.68
CA VAL A 162 -3.15 -17.27 8.34
C VAL A 162 -1.73 -17.75 8.14
N LEU A 163 -0.96 -17.87 9.22
CA LEU A 163 0.43 -18.26 9.18
C LEU A 163 0.65 -19.56 9.97
N PRO A 164 1.49 -20.48 9.46
CA PRO A 164 1.93 -21.64 10.24
C PRO A 164 2.55 -21.20 11.58
N PRO A 165 2.38 -21.98 12.66
CA PRO A 165 2.88 -21.62 14.01
C PRO A 165 4.37 -21.25 14.07
N ALA A 166 5.19 -21.79 13.16
CA ALA A 166 6.61 -21.47 13.06
C ALA A 166 6.87 -20.04 12.55
N GLN A 167 5.97 -19.47 11.75
CA GLN A 167 6.08 -18.10 11.21
C GLN A 167 5.43 -17.06 12.12
N THR A 168 4.60 -17.49 13.05
CA THR A 168 3.94 -16.59 14.03
C THR A 168 4.87 -16.21 15.19
N ARG A 169 6.01 -16.91 15.36
CA ARG A 169 6.94 -16.74 16.48
C ARG A 169 8.24 -16.01 16.14
N ALA A 170 8.33 -15.44 14.94
CA ALA A 170 9.55 -14.76 14.46
C ALA A 170 9.57 -13.26 14.94
#